data_b30dd156bbbe3a596a2f34fff6f8673e
#
_entry.id   b30dd156bbbe3a596a2f34fff6f8673e
#
_cell.length_a   1.000
_cell.length_b   1.000
_cell.length_c   1.000
_cell.angle_alpha   90.00
_cell.angle_beta   90.00
_cell.angle_gamma   90.00
#
_symmetry.space_group_name_H-M   'P 1'
#
loop_
_entity.id
_entity.type
_entity.pdbx_description
1 polymer ?
#
loop_
_entity_poly.entity_id
_entity_poly.type
_entity_poly.pdbx_seq_one_letter_code
_entity_poly.pdbx_strand_id
1 'polypeptide(L)'
;GQPFHGTYWQTETGCIVIANMPGMRVKPGSMGKPFPGITAAILDPKTFLPIETQGTAGLIALAPGWPSMIAGYWNNPKAFAAKFHRGWYVCGDRATLDADGYFWFVGRDDDVINTGGHLVGPFEIESALLENPAVAESAAVSKPDPINMEVVKVFVVLKPGFEGNAGLEIEIMNGLRKRLSSLAMPQAIEFVTALPKTRSGKIVRRILRAKEWGESPGDLSTLMEE
;
A
#
# COMPACT_ATOMS: atom_id res chain seq x y z
N GLY A 1 -17.37 -22.41 -5.95
CA GLY A 1 -16.09 -21.90 -6.41
C GLY A 1 -14.98 -22.29 -5.44
N GLN A 2 -13.73 -22.22 -5.89
CA GLN A 2 -12.59 -22.47 -5.02
C GLN A 2 -12.39 -21.29 -4.07
N PRO A 3 -12.04 -21.50 -2.79
CA PRO A 3 -11.76 -20.40 -1.88
C PRO A 3 -10.50 -19.66 -2.30
N PHE A 4 -10.55 -18.34 -2.25
CA PHE A 4 -9.39 -17.48 -2.47
C PHE A 4 -8.86 -17.01 -1.10
N HIS A 5 -7.63 -17.39 -0.78
CA HIS A 5 -7.01 -17.08 0.51
C HIS A 5 -6.07 -15.88 0.37
N GLY A 6 -6.33 -14.81 1.12
CA GLY A 6 -5.38 -13.71 1.27
C GLY A 6 -4.11 -14.21 1.98
N THR A 7 -2.95 -13.72 1.54
CA THR A 7 -1.65 -14.04 2.15
C THR A 7 -0.80 -12.78 2.20
N TYR A 8 0.03 -12.66 3.23
CA TYR A 8 1.04 -11.61 3.33
C TYR A 8 2.42 -12.21 3.57
N TRP A 9 3.36 -11.75 2.79
CA TRP A 9 4.77 -12.13 2.87
C TRP A 9 5.64 -11.07 2.18
N GLN A 10 6.91 -11.12 2.43
CA GLN A 10 7.94 -10.30 1.78
C GLN A 10 9.13 -11.21 1.42
N THR A 11 10.02 -10.75 0.55
CA THR A 11 11.29 -11.42 0.29
C THR A 11 12.06 -11.66 1.60
N GLU A 12 12.03 -10.68 2.48
CA GLU A 12 12.68 -10.68 3.79
C GLU A 12 12.06 -11.67 4.77
N THR A 13 10.81 -12.04 4.60
CA THR A 13 10.17 -13.05 5.47
C THR A 13 10.46 -14.48 5.02
N GLY A 14 10.81 -14.68 3.74
CA GLY A 14 11.13 -15.97 3.14
C GLY A 14 9.97 -16.97 3.09
N CYS A 15 8.86 -16.67 3.74
CA CYS A 15 7.61 -17.44 3.72
C CYS A 15 6.41 -16.54 3.96
N ILE A 16 5.20 -17.11 3.83
CA ILE A 16 3.94 -16.48 4.24
C ILE A 16 3.95 -16.35 5.77
N VAL A 17 3.71 -15.13 6.27
CA VAL A 17 3.71 -14.84 7.72
C VAL A 17 2.32 -14.47 8.25
N ILE A 18 1.40 -14.01 7.39
CA ILE A 18 0.00 -13.76 7.73
C ILE A 18 -0.85 -14.36 6.61
N ALA A 19 -1.90 -15.13 6.93
CA ALA A 19 -2.76 -15.74 5.93
C ALA A 19 -4.17 -16.02 6.45
N ASN A 20 -5.11 -16.16 5.51
CA ASN A 20 -6.38 -16.83 5.71
C ASN A 20 -6.14 -18.35 5.57
N MET A 21 -5.94 -19.05 6.68
CA MET A 21 -5.64 -20.48 6.69
C MET A 21 -6.91 -21.33 6.52
N PRO A 22 -6.78 -22.56 5.99
CA PRO A 22 -7.90 -23.51 5.97
C PRO A 22 -8.50 -23.72 7.37
N GLY A 23 -9.83 -23.80 7.43
CA GLY A 23 -10.55 -23.93 8.70
C GLY A 23 -10.83 -22.64 9.47
N MET A 24 -10.26 -21.50 9.02
CA MET A 24 -10.61 -20.19 9.57
C MET A 24 -11.81 -19.59 8.83
N ARG A 25 -12.57 -18.73 9.55
CA ARG A 25 -13.54 -17.86 8.89
C ARG A 25 -12.80 -16.88 8.00
N VAL A 26 -13.03 -16.95 6.69
CA VAL A 26 -12.46 -15.97 5.74
C VAL A 26 -13.22 -14.66 5.86
N LYS A 27 -12.48 -13.55 6.07
CA LYS A 27 -13.01 -12.19 5.97
C LYS A 27 -12.50 -11.62 4.63
N PRO A 28 -13.36 -11.42 3.62
CA PRO A 28 -12.94 -10.89 2.32
C PRO A 28 -12.18 -9.57 2.47
N GLY A 29 -11.04 -9.44 1.78
CA GLY A 29 -10.16 -8.27 1.86
C GLY A 29 -9.13 -8.30 3.00
N SER A 30 -9.27 -9.17 4.01
CA SER A 30 -8.26 -9.30 5.06
C SER A 30 -7.07 -10.14 4.59
N MET A 31 -5.90 -9.85 5.14
CA MET A 31 -4.72 -10.72 5.00
C MET A 31 -4.82 -12.00 5.84
N GLY A 32 -5.78 -12.07 6.78
CA GLY A 32 -5.92 -13.18 7.73
C GLY A 32 -5.23 -12.92 9.07
N LYS A 33 -4.69 -13.99 9.66
CA LYS A 33 -4.02 -13.99 10.97
C LYS A 33 -2.57 -14.46 10.84
N PRO A 34 -1.70 -14.17 11.83
CA PRO A 34 -0.34 -14.69 11.85
C PRO A 34 -0.30 -16.20 11.70
N PHE A 35 0.63 -16.67 10.88
CA PHE A 35 0.85 -18.09 10.67
C PHE A 35 1.33 -18.77 11.98
N PRO A 36 1.06 -20.05 12.21
CA PRO A 36 1.55 -20.76 13.39
C PRO A 36 3.07 -20.61 13.57
N GLY A 37 3.50 -20.15 14.75
CA GLY A 37 4.89 -19.85 15.05
C GLY A 37 5.34 -18.44 14.70
N ILE A 38 4.49 -17.62 14.08
CA ILE A 38 4.76 -16.20 13.82
C ILE A 38 4.04 -15.35 14.87
N THR A 39 4.79 -14.46 15.52
CA THR A 39 4.22 -13.40 16.37
C THR A 39 4.26 -12.10 15.59
N ALA A 40 3.09 -11.54 15.32
CA ALA A 40 2.94 -10.27 14.61
C ALA A 40 2.19 -9.23 15.45
N ALA A 41 2.52 -7.96 15.26
CA ALA A 41 1.87 -6.82 15.90
C ALA A 41 1.73 -5.66 14.93
N ILE A 42 0.85 -4.72 15.28
CA ILE A 42 0.80 -3.39 14.67
C ILE A 42 1.47 -2.41 15.61
N LEU A 43 2.49 -1.70 15.14
CA LEU A 43 3.25 -0.74 15.94
C LEU A 43 2.91 0.70 15.57
N ASP A 44 2.92 1.56 16.57
CA ASP A 44 2.89 3.00 16.37
C ASP A 44 4.18 3.45 15.63
N PRO A 45 4.08 4.21 14.53
CA PRO A 45 5.24 4.55 13.70
C PRO A 45 6.23 5.51 14.36
N LYS A 46 5.86 6.19 15.46
CA LYS A 46 6.73 7.14 16.17
C LYS A 46 7.40 6.48 17.36
N THR A 47 6.66 5.69 18.12
CA THR A 47 7.14 5.08 19.37
C THR A 47 7.65 3.64 19.20
N PHE A 48 7.23 2.96 18.12
CA PHE A 48 7.45 1.53 17.87
C PHE A 48 6.92 0.62 18.99
N LEU A 49 5.89 1.09 19.70
CA LEU A 49 5.16 0.30 20.68
C LEU A 49 3.93 -0.34 20.02
N PRO A 50 3.49 -1.52 20.46
CA PRO A 50 2.26 -2.14 19.98
C PRO A 50 1.04 -1.23 20.20
N ILE A 51 0.20 -1.14 19.16
CA ILE A 51 -1.09 -0.43 19.22
C ILE A 51 -2.14 -1.42 19.70
N GLU A 52 -2.77 -1.13 20.83
CA GLU A 52 -3.86 -1.95 21.39
C GLU A 52 -5.23 -1.54 20.85
N THR A 53 -5.37 -0.29 20.38
CA THR A 53 -6.64 0.22 19.85
C THR A 53 -6.95 -0.39 18.49
N GLN A 54 -8.04 -1.13 18.42
CA GLN A 54 -8.51 -1.78 17.21
C GLN A 54 -8.85 -0.77 16.10
N GLY A 55 -8.58 -1.16 14.86
CA GLY A 55 -8.83 -0.32 13.69
C GLY A 55 -7.82 0.82 13.49
N THR A 56 -6.90 1.04 14.44
CA THR A 56 -5.85 2.05 14.28
C THR A 56 -4.76 1.52 13.34
N ALA A 57 -4.42 2.32 12.32
CA ALA A 57 -3.38 1.97 11.37
C ALA A 57 -1.99 2.19 11.96
N GLY A 58 -1.11 1.19 11.81
CA GLY A 58 0.28 1.25 12.22
C GLY A 58 1.16 0.32 11.38
N LEU A 59 2.42 0.21 11.74
CA LEU A 59 3.42 -0.59 11.04
C LEU A 59 3.23 -2.08 11.35
N ILE A 60 3.22 -2.92 10.32
CA ILE A 60 3.29 -4.37 10.50
C ILE A 60 4.68 -4.71 11.03
N ALA A 61 4.73 -5.43 12.13
CA ALA A 61 5.96 -5.89 12.73
C ALA A 61 5.88 -7.35 13.14
N LEU A 62 7.01 -8.03 13.07
CA LEU A 62 7.17 -9.45 13.39
C LEU A 62 8.21 -9.61 14.51
N ALA A 63 7.93 -10.47 15.49
CA ALA A 63 8.96 -10.87 16.42
C ALA A 63 10.02 -11.70 15.68
N PRO A 64 11.31 -11.35 15.77
CA PRO A 64 12.35 -12.07 15.06
C PRO A 64 12.55 -13.50 15.57
N GLY A 65 13.16 -14.36 14.73
CA GLY A 65 13.49 -15.72 15.09
C GLY A 65 12.67 -16.81 14.38
N TRP A 66 11.81 -16.45 13.42
CA TRP A 66 11.18 -17.48 12.57
C TRP A 66 12.20 -18.07 11.58
N PRO A 67 12.05 -19.36 11.19
CA PRO A 67 13.11 -20.09 10.48
C PRO A 67 13.54 -19.52 9.14
N SER A 68 12.63 -18.85 8.40
CA SER A 68 12.90 -18.30 7.07
C SER A 68 13.20 -16.79 7.06
N MET A 69 13.47 -16.23 8.24
CA MET A 69 13.84 -14.82 8.35
C MET A 69 15.10 -14.51 7.53
N ILE A 70 15.11 -13.37 6.85
CA ILE A 70 16.28 -12.87 6.14
C ILE A 70 17.53 -12.85 7.05
N ALA A 71 18.66 -13.33 6.53
CA ALA A 71 19.95 -13.27 7.23
C ALA A 71 20.62 -11.89 7.14
N GLY A 72 20.25 -11.08 6.15
CA GLY A 72 20.79 -9.75 5.94
C GLY A 72 20.65 -9.28 4.49
N TYR A 73 21.00 -8.03 4.22
CA TYR A 73 21.14 -7.49 2.87
C TYR A 73 22.59 -7.57 2.41
N TRP A 74 22.82 -8.00 1.18
CA TRP A 74 24.14 -8.10 0.59
C TRP A 74 24.88 -6.75 0.66
N ASN A 75 26.07 -6.76 1.25
CA ASN A 75 26.91 -5.57 1.46
C ASN A 75 26.21 -4.35 2.12
N ASN A 76 25.08 -4.56 2.80
CA ASN A 76 24.35 -3.47 3.43
C ASN A 76 23.82 -3.83 4.84
N PRO A 77 24.70 -4.11 5.80
CA PRO A 77 24.30 -4.45 7.17
C PRO A 77 23.58 -3.31 7.89
N LYS A 78 23.85 -2.05 7.51
CA LYS A 78 23.14 -0.88 8.09
C LYS A 78 21.65 -0.88 7.71
N ALA A 79 21.30 -1.18 6.46
CA ALA A 79 19.91 -1.27 6.03
C ALA A 79 19.19 -2.43 6.73
N PHE A 80 19.87 -3.54 6.97
CA PHE A 80 19.31 -4.65 7.74
C PHE A 80 19.04 -4.25 9.20
N ALA A 81 20.03 -3.66 9.88
CA ALA A 81 19.88 -3.21 11.26
C ALA A 81 18.76 -2.16 11.43
N ALA A 82 18.58 -1.29 10.43
CA ALA A 82 17.54 -0.27 10.43
C ALA A 82 16.10 -0.85 10.36
N LYS A 83 15.93 -2.13 10.07
CA LYS A 83 14.62 -2.80 10.12
C LYS A 83 14.18 -3.17 11.54
N PHE A 84 15.07 -3.08 12.54
CA PHE A 84 14.77 -3.53 13.90
C PHE A 84 14.53 -2.34 14.84
N HIS A 85 13.36 -2.34 15.45
CA HIS A 85 12.97 -1.33 16.43
C HIS A 85 12.38 -2.02 17.66
N ARG A 86 12.94 -1.74 18.85
CA ARG A 86 12.46 -2.31 20.14
C ARG A 86 12.28 -3.84 20.14
N GLY A 87 13.16 -4.57 19.41
CA GLY A 87 13.08 -6.02 19.30
C GLY A 87 12.11 -6.55 18.24
N TRP A 88 11.45 -5.67 17.48
CA TRP A 88 10.57 -6.03 16.38
C TRP A 88 11.27 -5.83 15.03
N TYR A 89 11.08 -6.76 14.11
CA TYR A 89 11.37 -6.57 12.70
C TYR A 89 10.20 -5.80 12.06
N VAL A 90 10.46 -4.60 11.54
CA VAL A 90 9.44 -3.73 10.91
C VAL A 90 9.40 -3.97 9.41
N CYS A 91 8.24 -4.39 8.91
CA CYS A 91 8.06 -4.78 7.51
C CYS A 91 8.10 -3.60 6.52
N GLY A 92 7.72 -2.40 6.97
CA GLY A 92 7.58 -1.22 6.11
C GLY A 92 6.23 -1.12 5.41
N ASP A 93 5.29 -1.95 5.81
CA ASP A 93 3.89 -1.91 5.38
C ASP A 93 3.00 -1.52 6.57
N ARG A 94 1.88 -0.87 6.29
CA ARG A 94 0.86 -0.49 7.28
C ARG A 94 -0.35 -1.40 7.19
N ALA A 95 -0.91 -1.70 8.36
CA ALA A 95 -2.16 -2.43 8.50
C ALA A 95 -2.95 -1.96 9.71
N THR A 96 -4.20 -2.37 9.81
CA THR A 96 -5.01 -2.31 11.02
C THR A 96 -5.27 -3.72 11.53
N LEU A 97 -5.62 -3.83 12.82
CA LEU A 97 -6.03 -5.09 13.45
C LEU A 97 -7.48 -4.97 13.88
N ASP A 98 -8.33 -5.95 13.52
CA ASP A 98 -9.71 -5.97 13.98
C ASP A 98 -9.88 -6.73 15.31
N ALA A 99 -11.11 -6.70 15.86
CA ALA A 99 -11.45 -7.34 17.12
C ALA A 99 -11.22 -8.86 17.13
N ASP A 100 -11.27 -9.49 15.97
CA ASP A 100 -11.07 -10.93 15.84
C ASP A 100 -9.59 -11.30 15.55
N GLY A 101 -8.68 -10.31 15.51
CA GLY A 101 -7.26 -10.49 15.27
C GLY A 101 -6.89 -10.68 13.80
N TYR A 102 -7.72 -10.20 12.86
CA TYR A 102 -7.40 -10.17 11.44
C TYR A 102 -6.67 -8.90 11.07
N PHE A 103 -5.63 -9.05 10.26
CA PHE A 103 -4.86 -7.96 9.70
C PHE A 103 -5.49 -7.45 8.40
N TRP A 104 -5.61 -6.13 8.27
CA TRP A 104 -6.16 -5.45 7.10
C TRP A 104 -5.10 -4.53 6.52
N PHE A 105 -4.68 -4.81 5.30
CA PHE A 105 -3.63 -4.04 4.63
C PHE A 105 -4.11 -2.61 4.32
N VAL A 106 -3.29 -1.62 4.64
CA VAL A 106 -3.54 -0.21 4.32
C VAL A 106 -2.67 0.24 3.14
N GLY A 107 -1.40 -0.10 3.15
CA GLY A 107 -0.45 0.28 2.12
C GLY A 107 0.99 0.18 2.61
N ARG A 108 1.92 0.53 1.76
CA ARG A 108 3.31 0.74 2.17
C ARG A 108 3.41 2.00 3.02
N ASP A 109 4.29 2.01 4.01
CA ASP A 109 4.49 3.15 4.89
C ASP A 109 4.93 4.42 4.11
N ASP A 110 5.74 4.23 3.08
CA ASP A 110 6.24 5.27 2.17
C ASP A 110 5.23 5.72 1.09
N ASP A 111 4.18 4.95 0.82
CA ASP A 111 3.16 5.23 -0.19
C ASP A 111 1.84 5.77 0.42
N VAL A 112 1.60 5.55 1.73
CA VAL A 112 0.36 5.99 2.39
C VAL A 112 0.27 7.51 2.39
N ILE A 113 -0.89 8.03 2.01
CA ILE A 113 -1.17 9.47 1.89
C ILE A 113 -1.78 9.97 3.19
N ASN A 114 -1.23 11.05 3.75
CA ASN A 114 -1.71 11.63 4.99
C ASN A 114 -2.57 12.89 4.72
N THR A 115 -3.83 12.70 4.42
CA THR A 115 -4.75 13.79 4.13
C THR A 115 -5.41 14.29 5.42
N GLY A 116 -5.04 15.51 5.85
CA GLY A 116 -5.65 16.13 7.05
C GLY A 116 -5.49 15.29 8.32
N GLY A 117 -4.40 14.55 8.48
CA GLY A 117 -4.16 13.66 9.62
C GLY A 117 -4.75 12.26 9.47
N HIS A 118 -5.44 11.97 8.37
CA HIS A 118 -6.01 10.65 8.07
C HIS A 118 -5.14 9.91 7.05
N LEU A 119 -4.85 8.65 7.36
CA LEU A 119 -4.07 7.79 6.49
C LEU A 119 -4.96 7.14 5.43
N VAL A 120 -4.65 7.40 4.17
CA VAL A 120 -5.35 6.85 3.02
C VAL A 120 -4.42 5.93 2.25
N GLY A 121 -4.83 4.68 2.06
CA GLY A 121 -4.09 3.70 1.30
C GLY A 121 -4.29 3.90 -0.21
N PRO A 122 -3.20 4.02 -1.01
CA PRO A 122 -3.30 4.12 -2.47
C PRO A 122 -4.09 2.98 -3.10
N PHE A 123 -3.94 1.78 -2.55
CA PHE A 123 -4.56 0.55 -3.07
C PHE A 123 -6.09 0.60 -3.07
N GLU A 124 -6.71 1.18 -2.04
CA GLU A 124 -8.17 1.35 -1.95
C GLU A 124 -8.69 2.21 -3.12
N ILE A 125 -8.00 3.30 -3.40
CA ILE A 125 -8.35 4.24 -4.46
C ILE A 125 -8.16 3.58 -5.84
N GLU A 126 -7.01 2.93 -6.04
CA GLU A 126 -6.68 2.25 -7.30
C GLU A 126 -7.65 1.12 -7.61
N SER A 127 -8.03 0.33 -6.59
CA SER A 127 -9.04 -0.72 -6.75
C SER A 127 -10.39 -0.16 -7.17
N ALA A 128 -10.82 0.95 -6.58
CA ALA A 128 -12.07 1.61 -6.96
C ALA A 128 -12.00 2.20 -8.39
N LEU A 129 -10.85 2.72 -8.81
CA LEU A 129 -10.63 3.23 -10.16
C LEU A 129 -10.72 2.12 -11.23
N LEU A 130 -10.14 0.95 -10.95
CA LEU A 130 -10.14 -0.20 -11.88
C LEU A 130 -11.54 -0.77 -12.15
N GLU A 131 -12.54 -0.43 -11.37
CA GLU A 131 -13.92 -0.82 -11.63
C GLU A 131 -14.58 0.00 -12.75
N ASN A 132 -14.02 1.18 -13.10
CA ASN A 132 -14.49 1.93 -14.25
C ASN A 132 -14.04 1.25 -15.55
N PRO A 133 -14.95 0.98 -16.50
CA PRO A 133 -14.64 0.27 -17.73
C PRO A 133 -13.57 0.94 -18.60
N ALA A 134 -13.40 2.26 -18.50
CA ALA A 134 -12.40 3.00 -19.25
C ALA A 134 -10.98 2.87 -18.68
N VAL A 135 -10.80 2.48 -17.42
CA VAL A 135 -9.51 2.46 -16.74
C VAL A 135 -8.80 1.13 -17.01
N ALA A 136 -7.58 1.22 -17.52
CA ALA A 136 -6.67 0.07 -17.68
C ALA A 136 -5.77 -0.10 -16.46
N GLU A 137 -5.16 1.00 -16.00
CA GLU A 137 -4.25 1.03 -14.86
C GLU A 137 -4.39 2.36 -14.13
N SER A 138 -4.04 2.36 -12.85
CA SER A 138 -4.05 3.58 -12.05
C SER A 138 -2.96 3.56 -10.98
N ALA A 139 -2.53 4.76 -10.58
CA ALA A 139 -1.64 4.95 -9.46
C ALA A 139 -2.09 6.16 -8.65
N ALA A 140 -2.28 5.99 -7.34
CA ALA A 140 -2.59 7.06 -6.41
C ALA A 140 -1.33 7.45 -5.64
N VAL A 141 -1.08 8.75 -5.55
CA VAL A 141 0.06 9.31 -4.81
C VAL A 141 -0.35 10.55 -4.04
N SER A 142 0.47 10.93 -3.06
CA SER A 142 0.32 12.19 -2.39
C SER A 142 0.78 13.35 -3.28
N LYS A 143 0.05 14.45 -3.18
CA LYS A 143 0.42 15.76 -3.73
C LYS A 143 0.42 16.77 -2.58
N PRO A 144 1.40 17.70 -2.53
CA PRO A 144 1.43 18.71 -1.47
C PRO A 144 0.21 19.63 -1.54
N ASP A 145 -0.35 19.92 -0.37
CA ASP A 145 -1.49 20.83 -0.22
C ASP A 145 -1.28 21.73 1.00
N PRO A 146 -1.49 23.07 0.86
CA PRO A 146 -1.21 24.01 1.95
C PRO A 146 -2.15 23.89 3.15
N ILE A 147 -3.30 23.28 3.01
CA ILE A 147 -4.32 23.14 4.06
C ILE A 147 -4.27 21.74 4.70
N ASN A 148 -4.27 20.71 3.86
CA ASN A 148 -4.35 19.32 4.34
C ASN A 148 -2.99 18.64 4.44
N MET A 149 -1.89 19.38 4.24
CA MET A 149 -0.52 18.88 4.07
C MET A 149 -0.36 18.05 2.78
N GLU A 150 -1.18 17.02 2.64
CA GLU A 150 -1.21 16.15 1.46
C GLU A 150 -2.66 15.94 1.00
N VAL A 151 -2.82 15.80 -0.30
CA VAL A 151 -4.08 15.39 -0.93
C VAL A 151 -3.80 14.26 -1.92
N VAL A 152 -4.85 13.52 -2.25
CA VAL A 152 -4.76 12.43 -3.21
C VAL A 152 -4.73 12.99 -4.62
N LYS A 153 -3.73 12.58 -5.42
CA LYS A 153 -3.71 12.70 -6.87
C LYS A 153 -3.64 11.31 -7.50
N VAL A 154 -4.35 11.10 -8.61
CA VAL A 154 -4.33 9.84 -9.34
C VAL A 154 -3.84 10.04 -10.77
N PHE A 155 -3.02 9.11 -11.21
CA PHE A 155 -2.59 8.94 -12.60
C PHE A 155 -3.34 7.76 -13.18
N VAL A 156 -3.95 7.93 -14.35
CA VAL A 156 -4.83 6.94 -14.96
C VAL A 156 -4.38 6.66 -16.39
N VAL A 157 -4.16 5.39 -16.70
CA VAL A 157 -4.00 4.89 -18.06
C VAL A 157 -5.34 4.37 -18.53
N LEU A 158 -5.79 4.86 -19.68
CA LEU A 158 -7.06 4.44 -20.27
C LEU A 158 -6.89 3.22 -21.17
N LYS A 159 -7.94 2.42 -21.25
CA LYS A 159 -8.02 1.32 -22.23
C LYS A 159 -8.12 1.86 -23.66
N PRO A 160 -7.72 1.08 -24.68
CA PRO A 160 -7.91 1.44 -26.08
C PRO A 160 -9.36 1.81 -26.37
N GLY A 161 -9.55 2.89 -27.12
CA GLY A 161 -10.88 3.41 -27.48
C GLY A 161 -11.47 4.43 -26.52
N PHE A 162 -10.80 4.75 -25.41
CA PHE A 162 -11.17 5.83 -24.52
C PHE A 162 -10.17 6.98 -24.61
N GLU A 163 -10.66 8.20 -24.53
CA GLU A 163 -9.87 9.43 -24.52
C GLU A 163 -10.11 10.22 -23.25
N GLY A 164 -9.02 10.74 -22.66
CA GLY A 164 -9.10 11.58 -21.46
C GLY A 164 -9.72 12.93 -21.77
N ASN A 165 -10.87 13.20 -21.14
CA ASN A 165 -11.56 14.49 -21.25
C ASN A 165 -12.31 14.79 -19.95
N ALA A 166 -12.81 16.04 -19.83
CA ALA A 166 -13.51 16.48 -18.63
C ALA A 166 -14.79 15.65 -18.31
N GLY A 167 -15.45 15.12 -19.33
CA GLY A 167 -16.64 14.28 -19.15
C GLY A 167 -16.29 12.96 -18.47
N LEU A 168 -15.24 12.28 -18.94
CA LEU A 168 -14.76 11.05 -18.36
C LEU A 168 -14.19 11.27 -16.94
N GLU A 169 -13.50 12.38 -16.70
CA GLU A 169 -13.03 12.75 -15.36
C GLU A 169 -14.20 12.86 -14.38
N ILE A 170 -15.27 13.56 -14.75
CA ILE A 170 -16.49 13.69 -13.93
C ILE A 170 -17.13 12.33 -13.68
N GLU A 171 -17.21 11.46 -14.70
CA GLU A 171 -17.75 10.11 -14.57
C GLU A 171 -16.96 9.28 -13.56
N ILE A 172 -15.64 9.26 -13.69
CA ILE A 172 -14.74 8.55 -12.77
C ILE A 172 -14.92 9.08 -11.35
N MET A 173 -14.89 10.41 -11.16
CA MET A 173 -15.05 11.02 -9.83
C MET A 173 -16.41 10.68 -9.20
N ASN A 174 -17.48 10.64 -9.98
CA ASN A 174 -18.81 10.25 -9.51
C ASN A 174 -18.87 8.75 -9.13
N GLY A 175 -18.15 7.90 -9.84
CA GLY A 175 -17.98 6.49 -9.50
C GLY A 175 -17.27 6.31 -8.15
N LEU A 176 -16.17 7.03 -7.95
CA LEU A 176 -15.38 6.99 -6.72
C LEU A 176 -16.15 7.48 -5.49
N ARG A 177 -16.97 8.55 -5.62
CA ARG A 177 -17.80 9.08 -4.52
C ARG A 177 -18.76 8.08 -3.90
N LYS A 178 -19.14 7.05 -4.64
CA LYS A 178 -20.05 6.00 -4.16
C LYS A 178 -19.33 4.95 -3.31
N ARG A 179 -18.00 4.94 -3.31
CA ARG A 179 -17.15 3.87 -2.76
C ARG A 179 -16.14 4.35 -1.74
N LEU A 180 -15.60 5.53 -1.95
CA LEU A 180 -14.54 6.10 -1.12
C LEU A 180 -15.12 7.11 -0.12
N SER A 181 -14.46 7.21 1.02
CA SER A 181 -14.68 8.30 1.96
C SER A 181 -14.30 9.65 1.32
N SER A 182 -14.83 10.74 1.84
CA SER A 182 -14.49 12.09 1.36
C SER A 182 -12.99 12.40 1.43
N LEU A 183 -12.28 11.82 2.40
CA LEU A 183 -10.84 11.99 2.61
C LEU A 183 -10.00 11.21 1.59
N ALA A 184 -10.51 10.08 1.10
CA ALA A 184 -9.85 9.27 0.08
C ALA A 184 -10.13 9.75 -1.35
N MET A 185 -11.02 10.72 -1.53
CA MET A 185 -11.34 11.26 -2.85
C MET A 185 -10.15 11.98 -3.47
N PRO A 186 -9.77 11.61 -4.71
CA PRO A 186 -8.76 12.36 -5.45
C PRO A 186 -9.17 13.81 -5.65
N GLN A 187 -8.23 14.73 -5.51
CA GLN A 187 -8.43 16.14 -5.85
C GLN A 187 -8.00 16.45 -7.29
N ALA A 188 -7.24 15.55 -7.92
CA ALA A 188 -6.82 15.67 -9.30
C ALA A 188 -6.70 14.30 -9.97
N ILE A 189 -7.11 14.23 -11.24
CA ILE A 189 -6.86 13.10 -12.14
C ILE A 189 -5.96 13.57 -13.26
N GLU A 190 -4.91 12.81 -13.56
CA GLU A 190 -4.05 13.02 -14.72
C GLU A 190 -4.11 11.77 -15.61
N PHE A 191 -4.58 11.93 -16.85
CA PHE A 191 -4.53 10.86 -17.83
C PHE A 191 -3.13 10.79 -18.43
N VAL A 192 -2.53 9.60 -18.39
CA VAL A 192 -1.18 9.33 -18.87
C VAL A 192 -1.16 8.14 -19.82
N THR A 193 -0.15 8.07 -20.66
CA THR A 193 0.02 6.96 -21.62
C THR A 193 0.55 5.70 -20.98
N ALA A 194 1.39 5.83 -19.94
CA ALA A 194 1.97 4.71 -19.20
C ALA A 194 2.30 5.14 -17.76
N LEU A 195 2.37 4.17 -16.86
CA LEU A 195 2.85 4.34 -15.48
C LEU A 195 4.29 3.81 -15.37
N PRO A 196 5.16 4.44 -14.56
CA PRO A 196 6.51 3.95 -14.31
C PRO A 196 6.46 2.59 -13.61
N LYS A 197 7.11 1.58 -14.18
CA LYS A 197 7.10 0.20 -13.67
C LYS A 197 8.50 -0.35 -13.54
N THR A 198 8.67 -1.27 -12.60
CA THR A 198 9.84 -2.15 -12.56
C THR A 198 9.75 -3.18 -13.69
N ARG A 199 10.89 -3.86 -13.98
CA ARG A 199 10.94 -5.00 -14.94
C ARG A 199 9.96 -6.13 -14.58
N SER A 200 9.55 -6.25 -13.33
CA SER A 200 8.53 -7.22 -12.87
C SER A 200 7.09 -6.71 -12.96
N GLY A 201 6.86 -5.51 -13.52
CA GLY A 201 5.54 -4.90 -13.71
C GLY A 201 4.97 -4.18 -12.49
N LYS A 202 5.73 -3.99 -11.41
CA LYS A 202 5.27 -3.23 -10.24
C LYS A 202 5.33 -1.74 -10.52
N ILE A 203 4.25 -1.01 -10.25
CA ILE A 203 4.19 0.45 -10.35
C ILE A 203 5.14 1.07 -9.31
N VAL A 204 5.97 2.01 -9.76
CA VAL A 204 6.94 2.72 -8.92
C VAL A 204 6.38 4.09 -8.52
N ARG A 205 5.47 4.11 -7.52
CA ARG A 205 4.75 5.33 -7.09
C ARG A 205 5.67 6.45 -6.65
N ARG A 206 6.84 6.13 -6.08
CA ARG A 206 7.81 7.16 -5.65
C ARG A 206 8.21 8.12 -6.76
N ILE A 207 8.21 7.69 -8.04
CA ILE A 207 8.54 8.54 -9.19
C ILE A 207 7.43 9.53 -9.44
N LEU A 208 6.18 9.07 -9.41
CA LEU A 208 5.00 9.92 -9.59
C LEU A 208 4.88 10.92 -8.43
N ARG A 209 5.10 10.44 -7.20
CA ARG A 209 5.15 11.29 -6.01
C ARG A 209 6.25 12.35 -6.12
N ALA A 210 7.47 11.97 -6.46
CA ALA A 210 8.58 12.89 -6.62
C ALA A 210 8.27 14.00 -7.66
N LYS A 211 7.59 13.64 -8.77
CA LYS A 211 7.11 14.63 -9.76
C LYS A 211 6.19 15.67 -9.13
N GLU A 212 5.22 15.25 -8.28
CA GLU A 212 4.27 16.16 -7.64
C GLU A 212 4.91 17.02 -6.55
N TRP A 213 5.92 16.48 -5.86
CA TRP A 213 6.63 17.19 -4.79
C TRP A 213 7.82 18.02 -5.27
N GLY A 214 8.19 17.95 -6.56
CA GLY A 214 9.40 18.59 -7.08
C GLY A 214 10.69 18.00 -6.50
N GLU A 215 10.66 16.72 -6.13
CA GLU A 215 11.76 15.99 -5.52
C GLU A 215 12.50 15.13 -6.56
N SER A 216 13.73 14.72 -6.22
CA SER A 216 14.44 13.73 -7.04
C SER A 216 13.76 12.35 -6.91
N PRO A 217 13.50 11.63 -8.01
CA PRO A 217 12.91 10.30 -7.96
C PRO A 217 13.85 9.22 -7.39
N GLY A 218 15.12 9.56 -7.12
CA GLY A 218 16.12 8.63 -6.59
C GLY A 218 16.61 7.62 -7.65
N ASP A 219 16.98 6.42 -7.20
CA ASP A 219 17.52 5.35 -8.07
C ASP A 219 16.47 4.84 -9.06
N LEU A 220 16.78 4.91 -10.36
CA LEU A 220 15.93 4.49 -11.48
C LEU A 220 16.38 3.14 -12.11
N SER A 221 17.42 2.50 -11.60
CA SER A 221 18.04 1.30 -12.19
C SER A 221 17.10 0.09 -12.31
N THR A 222 16.01 0.09 -11.54
CA THR A 222 15.02 -0.99 -11.55
C THR A 222 13.87 -0.76 -12.52
N LEU A 223 13.82 0.41 -13.17
CA LEU A 223 12.77 0.71 -14.14
C LEU A 223 12.89 -0.16 -15.39
N MET A 224 11.73 -0.42 -15.97
CA MET A 224 11.64 -0.95 -17.33
C MET A 224 12.09 0.15 -18.30
N GLU A 225 13.06 -0.13 -19.15
CA GLU A 225 13.39 0.73 -20.28
C GLU A 225 12.22 0.70 -21.26
N GLU A 226 11.78 1.88 -21.73
CA GLU A 226 10.72 2.02 -22.74
C GLU A 226 11.16 1.46 -24.08
#